data_071b84a7b2f9dc316882169597571200
#
_entry.id   071b84a7b2f9dc316882169597571200
#
_cell.length_a   1.000
_cell.length_b   1.000
_cell.length_c   1.000
_cell.angle_alpha   90.00
_cell.angle_beta   90.00
_cell.angle_gamma   90.00
#
_symmetry.space_group_name_H-M   'P 1'
#
loop_
_entity.id
_entity.type
_entity.pdbx_description
1 polymer ?
#
loop_
_entity_poly.entity_id
_entity_poly.type
_entity_poly.pdbx_seq_one_letter_code
_entity_poly.pdbx_strand_id
1 'polypeptide(L)'
;MESIDWVVVEPGSTYIGSSNRAVMFGAPGPRHEVSIQYRYEISDSAIKLSEVVTSVESGEVDISSESEWQLAFDRGLISEGLGIEVLQDRLASSYWGKICDGRPFHQRNSSLMVCREWRGREAIPRYLPANSETEHMVRVVRRETREPNPMAPRLPIRPPRTAVMREEALIILILGIIPSFLWALFNASPGYIETVSYTHLRAHETKAN
;
A
#
# COMPACT_ATOMS: atom_id res chain seq x y z
N MET A 1 8.92 -31.87 10.44
CA MET A 1 8.37 -30.84 9.54
C MET A 1 7.08 -31.41 8.99
N GLU A 2 5.92 -30.84 9.34
CA GLU A 2 4.68 -31.23 8.66
C GLU A 2 4.85 -31.04 7.16
N SER A 3 4.27 -31.93 6.38
CA SER A 3 4.35 -31.81 4.92
C SER A 3 3.59 -30.53 4.51
N ILE A 4 4.29 -29.59 3.89
CA ILE A 4 3.67 -28.39 3.35
C ILE A 4 2.84 -28.80 2.12
N ASP A 5 1.56 -28.50 2.15
CA ASP A 5 0.69 -28.65 1.00
C ASP A 5 0.92 -27.52 0.01
N TRP A 6 1.36 -27.86 -1.19
CA TRP A 6 1.73 -26.92 -2.24
C TRP A 6 0.62 -26.79 -3.28
N VAL A 7 0.32 -25.56 -3.65
CA VAL A 7 -0.61 -25.23 -4.72
C VAL A 7 0.15 -24.55 -5.85
N VAL A 8 -0.07 -25.04 -7.04
CA VAL A 8 0.55 -24.51 -8.27
C VAL A 8 -0.24 -23.29 -8.75
N VAL A 9 0.48 -22.21 -9.01
CA VAL A 9 -0.10 -20.96 -9.57
C VAL A 9 0.54 -20.71 -10.93
N GLU A 10 -0.30 -20.74 -11.96
CA GLU A 10 0.10 -20.45 -13.33
C GLU A 10 0.31 -18.94 -13.55
N PRO A 11 1.11 -18.54 -14.54
CA PRO A 11 1.31 -17.14 -14.90
C PRO A 11 0.00 -16.35 -15.05
N GLY A 12 0.01 -15.06 -14.72
CA GLY A 12 -1.16 -14.21 -14.81
C GLY A 12 -0.92 -12.81 -14.25
N SER A 13 -1.98 -12.01 -14.19
CA SER A 13 -1.91 -10.67 -13.63
C SER A 13 -2.89 -10.46 -12.49
N THR A 14 -2.54 -9.55 -11.60
CA THR A 14 -3.37 -9.13 -10.47
C THR A 14 -3.16 -7.64 -10.19
N TYR A 15 -4.01 -7.05 -9.36
CA TYR A 15 -3.92 -5.65 -8.95
C TYR A 15 -3.55 -5.54 -7.48
N ILE A 16 -2.52 -4.75 -7.20
CA ILE A 16 -2.11 -4.41 -5.83
C ILE A 16 -2.05 -2.91 -5.63
N GLY A 17 -1.93 -2.50 -4.35
CA GLY A 17 -1.95 -1.09 -3.96
C GLY A 17 -3.36 -0.51 -3.92
N SER A 18 -3.45 0.75 -3.55
CA SER A 18 -4.72 1.46 -3.35
C SER A 18 -4.86 2.66 -4.26
N SER A 19 -6.07 2.89 -4.76
CA SER A 19 -6.48 4.16 -5.38
C SER A 19 -7.01 5.16 -4.33
N ASN A 20 -7.28 4.69 -3.11
CA ASN A 20 -7.73 5.56 -2.03
C ASN A 20 -6.53 6.28 -1.40
N ARG A 21 -6.47 7.58 -1.63
CA ARG A 21 -5.40 8.47 -1.16
C ARG A 21 -5.81 9.31 0.04
N ALA A 22 -6.71 8.81 0.88
CA ALA A 22 -7.07 9.49 2.10
C ALA A 22 -5.82 9.73 2.96
N VAL A 23 -5.50 10.99 3.21
CA VAL A 23 -4.26 11.46 3.83
C VAL A 23 -4.00 10.85 5.21
N MET A 24 -5.06 10.47 5.93
CA MET A 24 -4.96 9.93 7.29
C MET A 24 -5.14 8.40 7.37
N PHE A 25 -5.80 7.79 6.38
CA PHE A 25 -6.21 6.38 6.44
C PHE A 25 -6.02 5.63 5.11
N GLY A 26 -5.32 6.24 4.16
CA GLY A 26 -5.09 5.63 2.86
C GLY A 26 -4.06 4.50 2.92
N ALA A 27 -4.36 3.40 2.25
CA ALA A 27 -3.36 2.36 1.99
C ALA A 27 -2.33 2.86 0.97
N PRO A 28 -1.08 2.36 1.02
CA PRO A 28 -0.07 2.69 0.03
C PRO A 28 -0.57 2.54 -1.41
N GLY A 29 -0.31 3.56 -2.21
CA GLY A 29 -0.63 3.61 -3.63
C GLY A 29 0.62 3.69 -4.50
N PRO A 30 0.46 3.77 -5.79
CA PRO A 30 -0.78 3.70 -6.54
C PRO A 30 -1.33 2.28 -6.68
N ARG A 31 -2.64 2.14 -7.01
CA ARG A 31 -3.16 0.87 -7.51
C ARG A 31 -2.59 0.62 -8.89
N HIS A 32 -2.01 -0.55 -9.10
CA HIS A 32 -1.35 -0.91 -10.36
C HIS A 32 -1.49 -2.40 -10.64
N GLU A 33 -1.43 -2.74 -11.91
CA GLU A 33 -1.37 -4.11 -12.37
C GLU A 33 0.05 -4.65 -12.27
N VAL A 34 0.16 -5.92 -11.85
CA VAL A 34 1.40 -6.69 -11.82
C VAL A 34 1.21 -7.94 -12.68
N SER A 35 2.13 -8.17 -13.62
CA SER A 35 2.10 -9.35 -14.49
C SER A 35 3.17 -10.33 -14.08
N ILE A 36 2.75 -11.46 -13.51
CA ILE A 36 3.62 -12.56 -13.11
C ILE A 36 3.76 -13.51 -14.30
N GLN A 37 4.95 -13.59 -14.88
CA GLN A 37 5.22 -14.37 -16.08
C GLN A 37 5.89 -15.71 -15.80
N TYR A 38 6.04 -16.07 -14.54
CA TYR A 38 6.60 -17.35 -14.10
C TYR A 38 5.57 -18.16 -13.32
N ARG A 39 5.71 -19.49 -13.41
CA ARG A 39 4.98 -20.43 -12.59
C ARG A 39 5.62 -20.52 -11.21
N TYR A 40 4.81 -20.64 -10.18
CA TYR A 40 5.28 -20.83 -8.82
C TYR A 40 4.35 -21.75 -8.03
N GLU A 41 4.88 -22.31 -6.96
CA GLU A 41 4.11 -23.05 -5.96
C GLU A 41 4.01 -22.18 -4.70
N ILE A 42 2.84 -22.14 -4.07
CA ILE A 42 2.60 -21.44 -2.82
C ILE A 42 2.03 -22.42 -1.79
N SER A 43 2.36 -22.26 -0.52
CA SER A 43 1.73 -23.07 0.53
C SER A 43 0.24 -22.78 0.62
N ASP A 44 -0.60 -23.83 0.61
CA ASP A 44 -2.06 -23.70 0.73
C ASP A 44 -2.44 -23.00 2.03
N SER A 45 -1.82 -23.36 3.13
CA SER A 45 -2.05 -22.81 4.45
C SER A 45 -0.91 -21.87 4.87
N ALA A 46 -1.24 -20.89 5.71
CA ALA A 46 -0.26 -20.03 6.36
C ALA A 46 0.50 -20.83 7.43
N ILE A 47 1.80 -20.60 7.54
CA ILE A 47 2.74 -21.32 8.42
C ILE A 47 3.41 -20.29 9.33
N LYS A 48 3.76 -20.67 10.55
CA LYS A 48 4.53 -19.80 11.43
C LYS A 48 5.93 -19.55 10.86
N LEU A 49 6.35 -18.30 10.86
CA LEU A 49 7.68 -17.95 10.35
C LEU A 49 8.78 -18.71 11.08
N SER A 50 8.63 -18.93 12.39
CA SER A 50 9.57 -19.71 13.20
C SER A 50 9.78 -21.14 12.73
N GLU A 51 8.79 -21.75 12.08
CA GLU A 51 8.87 -23.15 11.58
C GLU A 51 9.59 -23.26 10.23
N VAL A 52 9.64 -22.18 9.46
CA VAL A 52 10.20 -22.16 8.10
C VAL A 52 11.43 -21.25 7.95
N VAL A 53 11.85 -20.57 9.01
CA VAL A 53 12.96 -19.62 8.97
C VAL A 53 14.24 -20.24 8.40
N THR A 54 14.58 -21.46 8.81
CA THR A 54 15.77 -22.18 8.33
C THR A 54 15.70 -22.46 6.83
N SER A 55 14.53 -22.88 6.32
CA SER A 55 14.34 -23.13 4.88
C SER A 55 14.33 -21.83 4.06
N VAL A 56 13.87 -20.72 4.63
CA VAL A 56 13.95 -19.40 4.01
C VAL A 56 15.40 -18.90 3.98
N GLU A 57 16.15 -19.04 5.09
CA GLU A 57 17.56 -18.63 5.16
C GLU A 57 18.47 -19.47 4.26
N SER A 58 18.18 -20.77 4.11
CA SER A 58 18.91 -21.64 3.17
C SER A 58 18.57 -21.36 1.71
N GLY A 59 17.49 -20.59 1.45
CA GLY A 59 17.01 -20.30 0.12
C GLY A 59 16.29 -21.47 -0.56
N GLU A 60 15.86 -22.47 0.21
CA GLU A 60 15.03 -23.58 -0.30
C GLU A 60 13.65 -23.10 -0.69
N VAL A 61 13.09 -22.19 0.11
CA VAL A 61 11.82 -21.50 -0.12
C VAL A 61 11.99 -20.00 0.11
N ASP A 62 11.06 -19.22 -0.42
CA ASP A 62 10.97 -17.77 -0.14
C ASP A 62 9.63 -17.46 0.52
N ILE A 63 9.52 -16.31 1.21
CA ILE A 63 8.21 -15.79 1.63
C ILE A 63 7.51 -15.24 0.38
N SER A 64 6.20 -15.42 0.27
CA SER A 64 5.42 -14.90 -0.86
C SER A 64 5.50 -13.38 -0.94
N SER A 65 5.62 -12.84 -2.15
CA SER A 65 5.41 -11.42 -2.40
C SER A 65 3.92 -11.08 -2.31
N GLU A 66 3.62 -9.79 -2.16
CA GLU A 66 2.23 -9.31 -2.18
C GLU A 66 1.52 -9.68 -3.49
N SER A 67 2.22 -9.60 -4.62
CA SER A 67 1.68 -9.91 -5.93
C SER A 67 1.39 -11.40 -6.11
N GLU A 68 2.30 -12.26 -5.66
CA GLU A 68 2.11 -13.72 -5.71
C GLU A 68 0.96 -14.16 -4.81
N TRP A 69 0.94 -13.64 -3.58
CA TRP A 69 -0.14 -13.91 -2.64
C TRP A 69 -1.49 -13.46 -3.21
N GLN A 70 -1.56 -12.23 -3.76
CA GLN A 70 -2.80 -11.68 -4.30
C GLN A 70 -3.30 -12.46 -5.51
N LEU A 71 -2.42 -12.88 -6.42
CA LEU A 71 -2.82 -13.69 -7.58
C LEU A 71 -3.39 -15.04 -7.16
N ALA A 72 -2.76 -15.71 -6.19
CA ALA A 72 -3.26 -16.97 -5.65
C ALA A 72 -4.63 -16.80 -4.96
N PHE A 73 -4.80 -15.73 -4.18
CA PHE A 73 -6.05 -15.38 -3.51
C PHE A 73 -7.17 -15.06 -4.52
N ASP A 74 -6.92 -14.22 -5.53
CA ASP A 74 -7.89 -13.83 -6.55
C ASP A 74 -8.41 -15.05 -7.34
N ARG A 75 -7.61 -16.10 -7.44
CA ARG A 75 -7.98 -17.38 -8.08
C ARG A 75 -8.64 -18.38 -7.14
N GLY A 76 -8.74 -18.06 -5.86
CA GLY A 76 -9.29 -18.98 -4.85
C GLY A 76 -8.45 -20.25 -4.65
N LEU A 77 -7.13 -20.14 -4.84
CA LEU A 77 -6.20 -21.26 -4.77
C LEU A 77 -5.60 -21.48 -3.38
N ILE A 78 -5.73 -20.52 -2.49
CA ILE A 78 -5.20 -20.61 -1.13
C ILE A 78 -6.33 -20.62 -0.11
N SER A 79 -6.16 -21.43 0.94
CA SER A 79 -7.11 -21.56 2.04
C SER A 79 -7.20 -20.29 2.88
N GLU A 80 -8.34 -20.11 3.56
CA GLU A 80 -8.51 -19.05 4.54
C GLU A 80 -7.44 -19.16 5.64
N GLY A 81 -6.80 -18.03 5.96
CA GLY A 81 -5.83 -17.96 7.05
C GLY A 81 -6.45 -17.48 8.36
N LEU A 82 -5.66 -17.50 9.41
CA LEU A 82 -6.01 -16.96 10.72
C LEU A 82 -5.10 -15.78 11.06
N GLY A 83 -5.69 -14.65 11.42
CA GLY A 83 -4.95 -13.49 11.90
C GLY A 83 -4.21 -12.72 10.80
N ILE A 84 -2.92 -12.46 11.01
CA ILE A 84 -2.10 -11.62 10.15
C ILE A 84 -1.03 -12.46 9.45
N GLU A 85 -1.03 -12.45 8.13
CA GLU A 85 0.01 -13.02 7.29
C GLU A 85 0.98 -11.93 6.81
N VAL A 86 2.27 -12.13 7.03
CA VAL A 86 3.33 -11.22 6.61
C VAL A 86 3.84 -11.63 5.24
N LEU A 87 4.00 -10.64 4.36
CA LEU A 87 4.52 -10.81 3.02
C LEU A 87 5.97 -10.32 2.92
N GLN A 88 6.65 -10.68 1.85
CA GLN A 88 8.06 -10.34 1.67
C GLN A 88 8.28 -8.85 1.36
N ASP A 89 7.26 -8.16 0.84
CA ASP A 89 7.36 -6.75 0.46
C ASP A 89 7.62 -5.83 1.65
N ARG A 90 8.46 -4.82 1.43
CA ARG A 90 8.83 -3.81 2.42
C ARG A 90 8.69 -2.41 1.81
N LEU A 91 7.88 -1.57 2.43
CA LEU A 91 7.55 -0.23 1.94
C LEU A 91 8.06 0.85 2.88
N ALA A 92 8.39 2.02 2.33
CA ALA A 92 8.51 3.25 3.11
C ALA A 92 7.13 3.95 3.23
N SER A 93 6.41 4.12 2.11
CA SER A 93 5.10 4.77 2.10
C SER A 93 4.26 4.45 0.86
N SER A 94 4.86 3.91 -0.21
CA SER A 94 4.18 3.77 -1.50
C SER A 94 4.86 2.74 -2.39
N TYR A 95 4.20 2.39 -3.52
CA TYR A 95 4.77 1.48 -4.52
C TYR A 95 5.53 2.18 -5.64
N TRP A 96 5.75 3.50 -5.57
CA TRP A 96 6.49 4.20 -6.60
C TRP A 96 7.89 3.62 -6.79
N GLY A 97 8.22 3.29 -8.04
CA GLY A 97 9.47 2.65 -8.43
C GLY A 97 9.43 1.12 -8.44
N LYS A 98 8.32 0.46 -8.04
CA LYS A 98 8.16 -1.00 -8.10
C LYS A 98 8.26 -1.50 -9.54
N ILE A 99 8.93 -2.63 -9.74
CA ILE A 99 8.88 -3.43 -10.96
C ILE A 99 7.64 -4.32 -10.87
N CYS A 100 6.83 -4.32 -11.94
CA CYS A 100 5.54 -5.03 -11.94
C CYS A 100 5.68 -6.45 -12.50
N ASP A 101 6.66 -7.20 -11.99
CA ASP A 101 7.00 -8.57 -12.41
C ASP A 101 6.60 -9.67 -11.41
N GLY A 102 5.89 -9.31 -10.36
CA GLY A 102 5.45 -10.25 -9.32
C GLY A 102 6.42 -10.42 -8.15
N ARG A 103 7.65 -9.97 -8.28
CA ARG A 103 8.67 -10.11 -7.23
C ARG A 103 8.43 -9.17 -6.06
N PRO A 104 8.99 -9.50 -4.87
CA PRO A 104 8.87 -8.64 -3.71
C PRO A 104 9.52 -7.28 -3.95
N PHE A 105 8.87 -6.23 -3.47
CA PHE A 105 9.37 -4.87 -3.55
C PHE A 105 10.01 -4.46 -2.23
N HIS A 106 11.30 -4.19 -2.29
CA HIS A 106 12.08 -3.71 -1.14
C HIS A 106 12.46 -2.26 -1.38
N GLN A 107 11.72 -1.36 -0.77
CA GLN A 107 12.02 0.07 -0.88
C GLN A 107 13.17 0.45 0.06
N ARG A 108 14.07 1.31 -0.42
CA ARG A 108 15.17 1.83 0.41
C ARG A 108 14.60 2.58 1.61
N ASN A 109 15.10 2.32 2.80
CA ASN A 109 14.58 2.84 4.08
C ASN A 109 13.13 2.41 4.38
N SER A 110 12.78 1.21 4.00
CA SER A 110 11.46 0.64 4.33
C SER A 110 11.29 0.49 5.84
N SER A 111 10.19 1.02 6.35
CA SER A 111 9.79 0.92 7.77
C SER A 111 8.54 0.08 7.97
N LEU A 112 7.88 -0.30 6.87
CA LEU A 112 6.60 -1.02 6.90
C LEU A 112 6.74 -2.39 6.26
N MET A 113 6.23 -3.41 6.94
CA MET A 113 5.96 -4.74 6.40
C MET A 113 4.56 -4.75 5.78
N VAL A 114 4.44 -5.30 4.58
CA VAL A 114 3.14 -5.55 3.96
C VAL A 114 2.56 -6.82 4.54
N CYS A 115 1.31 -6.78 4.92
CA CYS A 115 0.60 -7.89 5.55
C CYS A 115 -0.81 -8.05 4.98
N ARG A 116 -1.42 -9.20 5.25
CA ARG A 116 -2.84 -9.47 5.04
C ARG A 116 -3.48 -9.85 6.37
N GLU A 117 -4.53 -9.14 6.77
CA GLU A 117 -5.35 -9.48 7.94
C GLU A 117 -6.60 -10.20 7.47
N TRP A 118 -6.78 -11.42 7.93
CA TRP A 118 -7.98 -12.18 7.64
C TRP A 118 -9.14 -11.75 8.52
N ARG A 119 -10.29 -11.51 7.89
CA ARG A 119 -11.59 -11.24 8.52
C ARG A 119 -12.65 -12.13 7.90
N GLY A 120 -12.74 -13.36 8.39
CA GLY A 120 -13.50 -14.41 7.74
C GLY A 120 -12.87 -14.73 6.38
N ARG A 121 -13.67 -14.66 5.32
CA ARG A 121 -13.22 -14.96 3.95
C ARG A 121 -12.51 -13.80 3.23
N GLU A 122 -12.46 -12.63 3.85
CA GLU A 122 -11.82 -11.45 3.29
C GLU A 122 -10.41 -11.28 3.87
N ALA A 123 -9.47 -10.90 3.02
CA ALA A 123 -8.11 -10.58 3.42
C ALA A 123 -7.84 -9.09 3.14
N ILE A 124 -7.69 -8.31 4.20
CA ILE A 124 -7.54 -6.86 4.13
C ILE A 124 -6.05 -6.51 4.16
N PRO A 125 -5.56 -5.63 3.26
CA PRO A 125 -4.19 -5.14 3.34
C PRO A 125 -3.92 -4.41 4.66
N ARG A 126 -2.83 -4.79 5.31
CA ARG A 126 -2.31 -4.15 6.53
C ARG A 126 -0.85 -3.81 6.38
N TYR A 127 -0.42 -2.83 7.14
CA TYR A 127 0.97 -2.37 7.13
C TYR A 127 1.44 -2.26 8.57
N LEU A 128 2.41 -3.08 8.94
CA LEU A 128 2.98 -3.13 10.28
C LEU A 128 4.38 -2.54 10.29
N PRO A 129 4.81 -1.93 11.40
CA PRO A 129 6.21 -1.56 11.58
C PRO A 129 7.13 -2.78 11.44
N ALA A 130 8.28 -2.61 10.82
CA ALA A 130 9.24 -3.69 10.55
C ALA A 130 9.84 -4.31 11.83
N ASN A 131 9.70 -3.64 12.97
CA ASN A 131 10.16 -4.10 14.29
C ASN A 131 9.03 -4.69 15.16
N SER A 132 7.92 -5.10 14.57
CA SER A 132 6.84 -5.76 15.30
C SER A 132 7.32 -7.11 15.87
N GLU A 133 7.19 -7.30 17.19
CA GLU A 133 7.63 -8.52 17.89
C GLU A 133 6.58 -9.65 17.87
N THR A 134 5.49 -9.49 17.15
CA THR A 134 4.43 -10.51 17.08
C THR A 134 4.88 -11.73 16.28
N GLU A 135 4.46 -12.93 16.72
CA GLU A 135 4.64 -14.14 15.91
C GLU A 135 3.90 -13.96 14.57
N HIS A 136 4.64 -14.11 13.48
CA HIS A 136 4.12 -13.87 12.15
C HIS A 136 3.78 -15.17 11.44
N MET A 137 2.60 -15.20 10.83
CA MET A 137 2.22 -16.22 9.85
C MET A 137 2.71 -15.77 8.48
N VAL A 138 3.19 -16.71 7.67
CA VAL A 138 3.69 -16.46 6.29
C VAL A 138 3.18 -17.57 5.37
N ARG A 139 3.11 -17.26 4.08
CA ARG A 139 3.03 -18.29 3.05
C ARG A 139 4.35 -18.34 2.31
N VAL A 140 4.87 -19.54 2.16
CA VAL A 140 6.13 -19.77 1.45
C VAL A 140 5.85 -20.09 -0.01
N VAL A 141 6.82 -19.73 -0.86
CA VAL A 141 6.75 -19.96 -2.30
C VAL A 141 8.01 -20.63 -2.83
N ARG A 142 7.84 -21.41 -3.89
CA ARG A 142 8.91 -21.93 -4.76
C ARG A 142 8.68 -21.39 -6.15
N ARG A 143 9.64 -20.64 -6.67
CA ARG A 143 9.55 -20.04 -8.00
C ARG A 143 10.31 -20.86 -9.01
N GLU A 144 9.72 -21.09 -10.17
CA GLU A 144 10.38 -21.77 -11.29
C GLU A 144 11.63 -21.00 -11.76
N THR A 145 11.55 -19.67 -11.75
CA THR A 145 12.69 -18.80 -12.03
C THR A 145 12.87 -17.73 -10.97
N ARG A 146 14.12 -17.48 -10.57
CA ARG A 146 14.49 -16.41 -9.64
C ARG A 146 14.94 -15.13 -10.35
N GLU A 147 15.17 -15.18 -11.66
CA GLU A 147 15.63 -14.03 -12.41
C GLU A 147 14.51 -13.00 -12.62
N PRO A 148 14.78 -11.71 -12.42
CA PRO A 148 13.82 -10.66 -12.69
C PRO A 148 13.58 -10.55 -14.21
N ASN A 149 12.31 -10.26 -14.58
CA ASN A 149 11.99 -9.98 -15.97
C ASN A 149 12.50 -8.56 -16.35
N PRO A 150 13.54 -8.44 -17.21
CA PRO A 150 14.11 -7.14 -17.56
C PRO A 150 13.15 -6.26 -18.37
N MET A 151 12.12 -6.86 -18.98
CA MET A 151 11.12 -6.18 -19.80
C MET A 151 9.84 -5.83 -19.01
N ALA A 152 9.78 -6.18 -17.73
CA ALA A 152 8.60 -5.88 -16.93
C ALA A 152 8.38 -4.37 -16.78
N PRO A 153 7.13 -3.91 -16.86
CA PRO A 153 6.80 -2.51 -16.62
C PRO A 153 7.26 -2.07 -15.23
N ARG A 154 7.72 -0.83 -15.14
CA ARG A 154 8.13 -0.23 -13.88
C ARG A 154 7.30 1.00 -13.59
N LEU A 155 6.81 1.12 -12.38
CA LEU A 155 6.17 2.35 -11.93
C LEU A 155 7.19 3.51 -11.92
N PRO A 156 6.76 4.73 -12.26
CA PRO A 156 7.61 5.91 -12.10
C PRO A 156 8.19 5.99 -10.69
N ILE A 157 9.40 6.50 -10.55
CA ILE A 157 10.07 6.62 -9.24
C ILE A 157 9.32 7.60 -8.32
N ARG A 158 8.60 8.56 -8.90
CA ARG A 158 7.84 9.58 -8.17
C ARG A 158 6.46 9.75 -8.79
N PRO A 159 5.46 10.15 -7.97
CA PRO A 159 4.13 10.46 -8.49
C PRO A 159 4.18 11.63 -9.47
N PRO A 160 3.24 11.71 -10.43
CA PRO A 160 3.11 12.86 -11.31
C PRO A 160 2.86 14.14 -10.49
N ARG A 161 3.68 15.15 -10.69
CA ARG A 161 3.62 16.42 -9.91
C ARG A 161 2.25 17.09 -9.95
N THR A 162 1.60 17.05 -11.10
CA THR A 162 0.24 17.60 -11.26
C THR A 162 -0.82 16.88 -10.41
N ALA A 163 -0.71 15.55 -10.26
CA ALA A 163 -1.63 14.78 -9.43
C ALA A 163 -1.44 15.12 -7.95
N VAL A 164 -0.18 15.24 -7.50
CA VAL A 164 0.13 15.64 -6.11
C VAL A 164 -0.41 17.04 -5.81
N MET A 165 -0.12 18.03 -6.68
CA MET A 165 -0.61 19.40 -6.50
C MET A 165 -2.14 19.48 -6.46
N ARG A 166 -2.83 18.71 -7.30
CA ARG A 166 -4.29 18.67 -7.30
C ARG A 166 -4.84 18.11 -5.98
N GLU A 167 -4.23 17.07 -5.46
CA GLU A 167 -4.63 16.44 -4.19
C GLU A 167 -4.38 17.37 -3.01
N GLU A 168 -3.22 18.02 -2.95
CA GLU A 168 -2.90 19.02 -1.93
C GLU A 168 -3.88 20.17 -1.96
N ALA A 169 -4.21 20.68 -3.15
CA ALA A 169 -5.20 21.75 -3.32
C ALA A 169 -6.60 21.33 -2.83
N LEU A 170 -7.04 20.10 -3.13
CA LEU A 170 -8.32 19.58 -2.64
C LEU A 170 -8.34 19.42 -1.12
N ILE A 171 -7.25 18.94 -0.53
CA ILE A 171 -7.14 18.81 0.93
C ILE A 171 -7.21 20.17 1.60
N ILE A 172 -6.44 21.14 1.11
CA ILE A 172 -6.47 22.53 1.64
C ILE A 172 -7.88 23.13 1.51
N LEU A 173 -8.54 22.90 0.37
CA LEU A 173 -9.89 23.41 0.15
C LEU A 173 -10.90 22.78 1.11
N ILE A 174 -10.93 21.44 1.18
CA ILE A 174 -11.97 20.69 1.93
C ILE A 174 -11.74 20.75 3.44
N LEU A 175 -10.49 20.61 3.91
CA LEU A 175 -10.18 20.53 5.34
C LEU A 175 -9.76 21.87 5.94
N GLY A 176 -9.33 22.83 5.13
CA GLY A 176 -8.92 24.14 5.59
C GLY A 176 -9.93 25.24 5.24
N ILE A 177 -10.06 25.55 3.96
CA ILE A 177 -10.79 26.73 3.50
C ILE A 177 -12.30 26.61 3.78
N ILE A 178 -12.96 25.55 3.32
CA ILE A 178 -14.41 25.39 3.49
C ILE A 178 -14.82 25.39 4.97
N PRO A 179 -14.21 24.61 5.88
CA PRO A 179 -14.57 24.66 7.30
C PRO A 179 -14.32 26.02 7.94
N SER A 180 -13.25 26.72 7.56
CA SER A 180 -12.96 28.08 8.08
C SER A 180 -14.03 29.06 7.70
N PHE A 181 -14.50 29.01 6.44
CA PHE A 181 -15.60 29.89 6.00
C PHE A 181 -16.92 29.53 6.67
N LEU A 182 -17.24 28.26 6.81
CA LEU A 182 -18.44 27.78 7.51
C LEU A 182 -18.41 28.24 8.98
N TRP A 183 -17.27 28.03 9.64
CA TRP A 183 -17.10 28.48 11.01
C TRP A 183 -17.28 29.98 11.16
N ALA A 184 -16.68 30.81 10.28
CA ALA A 184 -16.83 32.26 10.26
C ALA A 184 -18.30 32.66 10.02
N LEU A 185 -18.99 32.02 9.08
CA LEU A 185 -20.40 32.28 8.76
C LEU A 185 -21.34 32.04 9.96
N PHE A 186 -21.09 30.98 10.74
CA PHE A 186 -21.95 30.64 11.88
C PHE A 186 -21.57 31.35 13.18
N ASN A 187 -20.31 31.79 13.34
CA ASN A 187 -19.80 32.32 14.59
C ASN A 187 -19.44 33.83 14.54
N ALA A 188 -19.24 34.41 13.35
CA ALA A 188 -18.95 35.81 13.23
C ALA A 188 -20.24 36.65 13.26
N SER A 189 -20.29 37.62 14.12
CA SER A 189 -21.41 38.58 14.10
C SER A 189 -21.41 39.41 12.81
N PRO A 190 -22.58 39.82 12.29
CA PRO A 190 -22.65 40.66 11.08
C PRO A 190 -21.76 41.91 11.14
N GLY A 191 -21.66 42.57 12.29
CA GLY A 191 -20.79 43.74 12.49
C GLY A 191 -19.29 43.42 12.40
N TYR A 192 -18.87 42.19 12.74
CA TYR A 192 -17.47 41.77 12.61
C TYR A 192 -17.10 41.59 11.13
N ILE A 193 -18.01 41.03 10.35
CA ILE A 193 -17.80 40.80 8.90
C ILE A 193 -17.69 42.15 8.18
N GLU A 194 -18.54 43.12 8.50
CA GLU A 194 -18.45 44.48 7.95
C GLU A 194 -17.11 45.14 8.30
N THR A 195 -16.68 45.06 9.55
CA THR A 195 -15.44 45.71 10.01
C THR A 195 -14.21 45.12 9.31
N VAL A 196 -14.13 43.79 9.14
CA VAL A 196 -13.02 43.14 8.44
C VAL A 196 -13.01 43.47 6.95
N SER A 197 -14.17 43.55 6.30
CA SER A 197 -14.28 43.93 4.89
C SER A 197 -13.84 45.39 4.68
N TYR A 198 -14.19 46.29 5.57
CA TYR A 198 -13.77 47.69 5.51
C TYR A 198 -12.27 47.89 5.71
N THR A 199 -11.66 47.15 6.62
CA THR A 199 -10.22 47.23 6.87
C THR A 199 -9.40 46.69 5.71
N HIS A 200 -9.85 45.62 5.05
CA HIS A 200 -9.18 45.09 3.86
C HIS A 200 -9.28 46.05 2.65
N LEU A 201 -10.43 46.63 2.39
CA LEU A 201 -10.59 47.59 1.30
C LEU A 201 -9.71 48.85 1.52
N ARG A 202 -9.67 49.39 2.73
CA ARG A 202 -8.84 50.56 3.07
C ARG A 202 -7.34 50.28 2.98
N ALA A 203 -6.89 49.06 3.32
CA ALA A 203 -5.50 48.68 3.20
C ALA A 203 -5.01 48.58 1.74
N HIS A 204 -5.92 48.34 0.80
CA HIS A 204 -5.61 48.36 -0.64
C HIS A 204 -5.60 49.79 -1.22
N GLU A 205 -6.41 50.69 -0.73
CA GLU A 205 -6.43 52.11 -1.19
C GLU A 205 -5.20 52.89 -0.72
N THR A 206 -4.65 52.59 0.47
CA THR A 206 -3.44 53.26 0.98
C THR A 206 -2.14 52.79 0.33
N LYS A 207 -2.14 51.69 -0.45
CA LYS A 207 -0.99 51.26 -1.25
C LYS A 207 -0.99 51.78 -2.69
N ALA A 208 -2.02 52.52 -3.12
CA ALA A 208 -2.16 53.03 -4.48
C ALA A 208 -1.89 54.52 -4.61
N ASN A 209 -1.43 55.22 -3.55
CA ASN A 209 -0.99 56.62 -3.56
C ASN A 209 0.49 56.74 -3.28
#